data_453dfcb1c7298b69abcff33fbcbd5d86
#
_entry.id   453dfcb1c7298b69abcff33fbcbd5d86
#
_cell.length_a   1.000
_cell.length_b   1.000
_cell.length_c   1.000
_cell.angle_alpha   90.00
_cell.angle_beta   90.00
_cell.angle_gamma   90.00
#
_symmetry.space_group_name_H-M   'P 1'
#
loop_
_entity.id
_entity.type
_entity.pdbx_description
1 polymer ?
#
loop_
_entity_poly.entity_id
_entity_poly.type
_entity_poly.pdbx_seq_one_letter_code
_entity_poly.pdbx_strand_id
1 'polypeptide(L)'
;MVDAKDRYQSAEELRGVLDMLNYSIVQDNRKKAETAFGKDNTISVVRTYRNIRDIIVKMYRKYQKRNYDIDTSWRRYLLPGFRRLNVVYCLIALVWYAVIVWLTISFAVTDSKTGIPVTGGELTMYKMAVFVLLFGMTMWFGNYLNIRRKLPGMKKINVLSTILTFGYAFTISFMFLAFFAIFMAIIGYL
;
A
#
# COMPACT_ATOMS: atom_id res chain seq x y z
N MET A 1 -8.21 -2.19 -17.67
CA MET A 1 -9.49 -2.34 -16.93
C MET A 1 -9.48 -3.71 -16.31
N VAL A 2 -9.43 -3.86 -15.00
CA VAL A 2 -9.57 -5.16 -14.34
C VAL A 2 -11.05 -5.49 -14.39
N ASP A 3 -11.40 -6.58 -15.03
CA ASP A 3 -12.78 -6.98 -15.24
C ASP A 3 -13.50 -7.16 -13.90
N ALA A 4 -14.76 -6.74 -13.81
CA ALA A 4 -15.57 -6.92 -12.61
C ALA A 4 -15.63 -8.41 -12.20
N LYS A 5 -15.58 -9.31 -13.19
CA LYS A 5 -15.50 -10.77 -13.01
C LYS A 5 -14.28 -11.22 -12.22
N ASP A 6 -13.08 -10.66 -12.50
CA ASP A 6 -11.84 -11.03 -11.78
C ASP A 6 -11.88 -10.62 -10.29
N ARG A 7 -12.66 -9.62 -9.96
CA ARG A 7 -12.85 -9.14 -8.57
C ARG A 7 -13.84 -9.99 -7.78
N TYR A 8 -14.86 -10.49 -8.44
CA TYR A 8 -15.81 -11.44 -7.84
C TYR A 8 -15.13 -12.78 -7.60
N GLN A 9 -14.31 -13.28 -8.53
CA GLN A 9 -13.55 -14.51 -8.36
C GLN A 9 -12.57 -14.42 -7.18
N SER A 10 -11.86 -13.31 -7.00
CA SER A 10 -10.96 -13.14 -5.84
C SER A 10 -11.70 -13.06 -4.50
N ALA A 11 -12.90 -12.52 -4.47
CA ALA A 11 -13.74 -12.48 -3.27
C ALA A 11 -14.32 -13.86 -2.95
N GLU A 12 -14.67 -14.63 -3.96
CA GLU A 12 -15.17 -16.00 -3.81
C GLU A 12 -14.07 -16.99 -3.43
N GLU A 13 -12.86 -16.88 -4.01
CA GLU A 13 -11.68 -17.64 -3.61
C GLU A 13 -11.27 -17.33 -2.16
N LEU A 14 -11.27 -16.05 -1.75
CA LEU A 14 -11.00 -15.68 -0.37
C LEU A 14 -12.07 -16.24 0.58
N ARG A 15 -13.33 -16.25 0.15
CA ARG A 15 -14.42 -16.87 0.91
C ARG A 15 -14.19 -18.38 1.04
N GLY A 16 -13.82 -19.05 -0.04
CA GLY A 16 -13.51 -20.48 -0.03
C GLY A 16 -12.34 -20.83 0.91
N VAL A 17 -11.26 -20.03 0.88
CA VAL A 17 -10.12 -20.20 1.78
C VAL A 17 -10.49 -19.91 3.25
N LEU A 18 -11.26 -18.84 3.49
CA LEU A 18 -11.76 -18.52 4.83
C LEU A 18 -12.74 -19.57 5.35
N ASP A 19 -13.56 -20.13 4.48
CA ASP A 19 -14.50 -21.19 4.86
C ASP A 19 -13.78 -22.52 5.14
N MET A 20 -12.72 -22.88 4.37
CA MET A 20 -11.86 -24.04 4.65
C MET A 20 -11.04 -23.88 5.94
N LEU A 21 -10.41 -22.72 6.13
CA LEU A 21 -9.68 -22.41 7.38
C LEU A 21 -10.61 -22.42 8.58
N ASN A 22 -11.80 -21.87 8.44
CA ASN A 22 -12.81 -21.86 9.51
C ASN A 22 -13.30 -23.27 9.80
N TYR A 23 -13.52 -24.11 8.81
CA TYR A 23 -13.95 -25.49 9.01
C TYR A 23 -12.88 -26.30 9.74
N SER A 24 -11.59 -26.17 9.37
CA SER A 24 -10.49 -26.90 10.02
C SER A 24 -10.24 -26.40 11.45
N ILE A 25 -10.25 -25.08 11.68
CA ILE A 25 -10.06 -24.48 13.00
C ILE A 25 -11.27 -24.80 13.93
N VAL A 26 -12.48 -24.75 13.40
CA VAL A 26 -13.69 -25.08 14.18
C VAL A 26 -13.73 -26.55 14.55
N GLN A 27 -13.33 -27.46 13.66
CA GLN A 27 -13.26 -28.90 13.96
C GLN A 27 -12.18 -29.21 15.00
N ASP A 28 -10.99 -28.60 14.88
CA ASP A 28 -9.87 -28.85 15.79
C ASP A 28 -10.16 -28.24 17.19
N ASN A 29 -10.72 -27.02 17.22
CA ASN A 29 -11.11 -26.38 18.46
C ASN A 29 -12.35 -27.03 19.10
N ARG A 30 -13.28 -27.58 18.30
CA ARG A 30 -14.41 -28.34 18.81
C ARG A 30 -13.95 -29.61 19.51
N LYS A 31 -13.04 -30.37 18.90
CA LYS A 31 -12.43 -31.55 19.53
C LYS A 31 -11.67 -31.22 20.80
N LYS A 32 -10.89 -30.14 20.81
CA LYS A 32 -10.14 -29.67 21.99
C LYS A 32 -11.06 -29.11 23.08
N ALA A 33 -12.14 -28.43 22.71
CA ALA A 33 -13.10 -27.88 23.66
C ALA A 33 -14.07 -28.93 24.20
N GLU A 34 -14.46 -29.94 23.43
CA GLU A 34 -15.25 -31.09 23.90
C GLU A 34 -14.49 -31.94 24.95
N THR A 35 -13.13 -31.95 24.83
CA THR A 35 -12.26 -32.62 25.82
C THR A 35 -11.92 -31.77 27.05
N ALA A 36 -11.93 -30.44 26.96
CA ALA A 36 -11.47 -29.54 28.02
C ALA A 36 -12.59 -28.81 28.74
N PHE A 37 -13.73 -28.54 28.10
CA PHE A 37 -14.83 -27.78 28.65
C PHE A 37 -16.17 -28.36 28.17
N GLY A 38 -17.12 -28.53 29.07
CA GLY A 38 -18.44 -29.11 28.77
C GLY A 38 -19.15 -28.39 27.60
N LYS A 39 -20.10 -29.11 26.98
CA LYS A 39 -20.78 -28.82 25.70
C LYS A 39 -21.31 -27.37 25.52
N ASP A 40 -21.69 -26.69 26.61
CA ASP A 40 -22.28 -25.34 26.58
C ASP A 40 -21.27 -24.22 26.26
N ASN A 41 -20.02 -24.35 26.72
CA ASN A 41 -19.00 -23.36 26.44
C ASN A 41 -18.51 -23.39 24.98
N THR A 42 -18.56 -24.55 24.33
CA THR A 42 -18.19 -24.73 22.91
C THR A 42 -19.13 -23.96 21.99
N ILE A 43 -20.42 -23.94 22.28
CA ILE A 43 -21.46 -23.24 21.50
C ILE A 43 -21.22 -21.72 21.54
N SER A 44 -20.84 -21.16 22.70
CA SER A 44 -20.58 -19.73 22.84
C SER A 44 -19.35 -19.29 22.04
N VAL A 45 -18.26 -20.08 22.05
CA VAL A 45 -17.03 -19.82 21.31
C VAL A 45 -17.30 -19.86 19.80
N VAL A 46 -17.98 -20.88 19.30
CA VAL A 46 -18.34 -21.01 17.86
C VAL A 46 -19.22 -19.83 17.40
N ARG A 47 -20.17 -19.38 18.24
CA ARG A 47 -21.02 -18.21 17.94
C ARG A 47 -20.17 -16.93 17.84
N THR A 48 -19.23 -16.74 18.75
CA THR A 48 -18.33 -15.57 18.75
C THR A 48 -17.44 -15.55 17.50
N TYR A 49 -16.84 -16.68 17.13
CA TYR A 49 -16.03 -16.78 15.89
C TYR A 49 -16.88 -16.48 14.64
N ARG A 50 -18.09 -16.97 14.55
CA ARG A 50 -19.01 -16.70 13.44
C ARG A 50 -19.31 -15.20 13.31
N ASN A 51 -19.60 -14.54 14.44
CA ASN A 51 -19.86 -13.10 14.49
C ASN A 51 -18.63 -12.29 14.04
N ILE A 52 -17.42 -12.62 14.51
CA ILE A 52 -16.16 -11.96 14.13
C ILE A 52 -15.93 -12.13 12.64
N ARG A 53 -16.07 -13.35 12.10
CA ARG A 53 -15.96 -13.61 10.67
C ARG A 53 -16.91 -12.73 9.84
N ASP A 54 -18.18 -12.68 10.24
CA ASP A 54 -19.21 -11.91 9.50
C ASP A 54 -18.93 -10.40 9.54
N ILE A 55 -18.38 -9.90 10.64
CA ILE A 55 -17.88 -8.51 10.74
C ILE A 55 -16.72 -8.29 9.79
N ILE A 56 -15.71 -9.17 9.75
CA ILE A 56 -14.55 -9.07 8.87
C ILE A 56 -15.00 -9.11 7.41
N VAL A 57 -15.86 -10.04 7.02
CA VAL A 57 -16.38 -10.15 5.66
C VAL A 57 -17.19 -8.90 5.26
N LYS A 58 -18.02 -8.36 6.16
CA LYS A 58 -18.75 -7.10 5.92
C LYS A 58 -17.78 -5.92 5.72
N MET A 59 -16.76 -5.79 6.58
CA MET A 59 -15.75 -4.74 6.44
C MET A 59 -14.98 -4.87 5.14
N TYR A 60 -14.56 -6.08 4.77
CA TYR A 60 -13.85 -6.35 3.52
C TYR A 60 -14.70 -6.03 2.28
N ARG A 61 -15.98 -6.45 2.23
CA ARG A 61 -16.89 -6.10 1.14
C ARG A 61 -17.11 -4.58 1.02
N LYS A 62 -17.27 -3.90 2.16
CA LYS A 62 -17.39 -2.43 2.19
C LYS A 62 -16.14 -1.75 1.68
N TYR A 63 -14.95 -2.28 2.03
CA TYR A 63 -13.66 -1.80 1.55
C TYR A 63 -13.50 -2.01 0.04
N GLN A 64 -13.82 -3.19 -0.46
CA GLN A 64 -13.78 -3.54 -1.89
C GLN A 64 -14.71 -2.66 -2.71
N LYS A 65 -15.97 -2.51 -2.29
CA LYS A 65 -16.94 -1.63 -2.97
C LYS A 65 -16.44 -0.19 -3.03
N ARG A 66 -15.93 0.33 -1.92
CA ARG A 66 -15.39 1.70 -1.86
C ARG A 66 -14.19 1.90 -2.79
N ASN A 67 -13.29 0.93 -2.85
CA ASN A 67 -12.14 1.00 -3.76
C ASN A 67 -12.58 0.89 -5.23
N TYR A 68 -13.61 0.09 -5.53
CA TYR A 68 -14.18 0.01 -6.87
C TYR A 68 -14.76 1.36 -7.32
N ASP A 69 -15.54 2.01 -6.47
CA ASP A 69 -16.15 3.31 -6.76
C ASP A 69 -15.09 4.40 -7.00
N ILE A 70 -13.95 4.32 -6.31
CA ILE A 70 -12.82 5.23 -6.53
C ILE A 70 -12.12 4.92 -7.86
N ASP A 71 -11.92 3.65 -8.19
CA ASP A 71 -11.18 3.20 -9.37
C ASP A 71 -11.94 3.49 -10.68
N THR A 72 -13.26 3.51 -10.66
CA THR A 72 -14.13 3.75 -11.82
C THR A 72 -14.50 5.22 -12.01
N SER A 73 -14.35 6.06 -10.97
CA SER A 73 -14.70 7.47 -11.00
C SER A 73 -13.51 8.36 -11.38
N TRP A 74 -13.79 9.65 -11.74
CA TRP A 74 -12.78 10.67 -11.95
C TRP A 74 -11.83 10.83 -10.74
N ARG A 75 -12.23 10.39 -9.54
CA ARG A 75 -11.44 10.43 -8.31
C ARG A 75 -10.11 9.67 -8.41
N ARG A 76 -9.96 8.73 -9.36
CA ARG A 76 -8.69 8.02 -9.63
C ARG A 76 -7.55 8.97 -10.01
N TYR A 77 -7.88 10.15 -10.58
CA TYR A 77 -6.89 11.15 -10.97
C TYR A 77 -6.49 12.07 -9.82
N LEU A 78 -7.20 12.06 -8.70
CA LEU A 78 -6.81 12.81 -7.52
C LEU A 78 -5.58 12.19 -6.86
N LEU A 79 -4.78 13.06 -6.22
CA LEU A 79 -3.63 12.65 -5.43
C LEU A 79 -4.03 11.66 -4.33
N PRO A 80 -3.15 10.69 -3.98
CA PRO A 80 -3.38 9.80 -2.84
C PRO A 80 -3.72 10.60 -1.57
N GLY A 81 -4.73 10.13 -0.83
CA GLY A 81 -5.27 10.83 0.34
C GLY A 81 -6.52 11.66 0.04
N PHE A 82 -6.58 12.35 -1.10
CA PHE A 82 -7.76 13.18 -1.47
C PHE A 82 -8.87 12.38 -2.17
N ARG A 83 -8.60 11.20 -2.67
CA ARG A 83 -9.54 10.36 -3.44
C ARG A 83 -10.81 10.00 -2.67
N ARG A 84 -10.73 9.87 -1.35
CA ARG A 84 -11.87 9.48 -0.50
C ARG A 84 -12.80 10.63 -0.17
N LEU A 85 -12.41 11.86 -0.47
CA LEU A 85 -13.16 13.09 -0.13
C LEU A 85 -13.61 13.12 1.35
N ASN A 86 -12.85 12.49 2.23
CA ASN A 86 -13.09 12.53 3.66
C ASN A 86 -12.14 13.55 4.27
N VAL A 87 -12.68 14.47 5.06
CA VAL A 87 -11.94 15.60 5.64
C VAL A 87 -10.69 15.13 6.40
N VAL A 88 -10.80 14.06 7.20
CA VAL A 88 -9.67 13.53 7.98
C VAL A 88 -8.55 13.05 7.06
N TYR A 89 -8.86 12.28 6.00
CA TYR A 89 -7.85 11.81 5.05
C TYR A 89 -7.25 12.94 4.24
N CYS A 90 -8.03 13.96 3.90
CA CYS A 90 -7.55 15.14 3.20
C CYS A 90 -6.57 15.94 4.08
N LEU A 91 -6.87 16.13 5.35
CA LEU A 91 -5.97 16.80 6.29
C LEU A 91 -4.66 16.04 6.47
N ILE A 92 -4.73 14.71 6.68
CA ILE A 92 -3.53 13.86 6.77
C ILE A 92 -2.70 13.96 5.49
N ALA A 93 -3.34 13.92 4.33
CA ALA A 93 -2.64 14.03 3.05
C ALA A 93 -1.98 15.41 2.89
N LEU A 94 -2.66 16.48 3.27
CA LEU A 94 -2.13 17.85 3.22
C LEU A 94 -0.87 17.98 4.09
N VAL A 95 -0.94 17.50 5.34
CA VAL A 95 0.24 17.47 6.24
C VAL A 95 1.37 16.64 5.64
N TRP A 96 1.07 15.47 5.07
CA TRP A 96 2.08 14.61 4.46
C TRP A 96 2.77 15.30 3.28
N TYR A 97 2.03 15.93 2.37
CA TYR A 97 2.63 16.66 1.25
C TYR A 97 3.41 17.90 1.71
N ALA A 98 2.95 18.59 2.75
CA ALA A 98 3.72 19.67 3.37
C ALA A 98 5.06 19.17 3.94
N VAL A 99 5.09 17.99 4.58
CA VAL A 99 6.31 17.34 5.05
C VAL A 99 7.25 17.01 3.89
N ILE A 100 6.75 16.49 2.77
CA ILE A 100 7.59 16.22 1.59
C ILE A 100 8.25 17.51 1.08
N VAL A 101 7.47 18.58 0.95
CA VAL A 101 8.00 19.88 0.51
C VAL A 101 9.02 20.41 1.51
N TRP A 102 8.71 20.36 2.79
CA TRP A 102 9.62 20.80 3.84
C TRP A 102 10.94 20.01 3.85
N LEU A 103 10.89 18.68 3.78
CA LEU A 103 12.09 17.84 3.68
C LEU A 103 12.92 18.18 2.44
N THR A 104 12.26 18.43 1.31
CA THR A 104 12.94 18.81 0.06
C THR A 104 13.67 20.16 0.21
N ILE A 105 13.02 21.16 0.79
CA ILE A 105 13.61 22.49 0.99
C ILE A 105 14.76 22.44 1.98
N SER A 106 14.57 21.70 3.08
CA SER A 106 15.57 21.56 4.16
C SER A 106 16.74 20.64 3.78
N PHE A 107 16.65 19.95 2.65
CA PHE A 107 17.71 19.03 2.23
C PHE A 107 18.99 19.80 1.90
N ALA A 108 20.09 19.39 2.53
CA ALA A 108 21.42 19.94 2.34
C ALA A 108 22.39 18.79 2.07
N VAL A 109 23.38 19.05 1.23
CA VAL A 109 24.44 18.11 0.89
C VAL A 109 25.77 18.79 1.08
N THR A 110 26.75 18.04 1.58
CA THR A 110 28.14 18.49 1.70
C THR A 110 28.97 17.62 0.76
N ASP A 111 29.84 18.24 -0.02
CA ASP A 111 30.78 17.52 -0.87
C ASP A 111 31.73 16.70 0.01
N SER A 112 31.79 15.40 -0.26
CA SER A 112 32.60 14.45 0.52
C SER A 112 34.13 14.68 0.33
N LYS A 113 34.55 15.32 -0.74
CA LYS A 113 35.97 15.56 -1.05
C LYS A 113 36.47 16.85 -0.42
N THR A 114 35.67 17.90 -0.43
CA THR A 114 36.07 19.25 -0.02
C THR A 114 35.52 19.64 1.36
N GLY A 115 34.50 18.93 1.86
CA GLY A 115 33.78 19.28 3.08
C GLY A 115 32.94 20.56 2.99
N ILE A 116 32.83 21.14 1.79
CA ILE A 116 32.09 22.38 1.55
C ILE A 116 30.63 22.09 1.26
N PRO A 117 29.68 22.89 1.79
CA PRO A 117 28.25 22.71 1.45
C PRO A 117 28.02 22.95 -0.05
N VAL A 118 27.33 22.02 -0.68
CA VAL A 118 26.91 22.16 -2.07
C VAL A 118 25.89 23.29 -2.19
N THR A 119 26.05 24.17 -3.17
CA THR A 119 25.19 25.35 -3.38
C THR A 119 24.78 25.50 -4.83
N GLY A 120 23.89 26.45 -5.12
CA GLY A 120 23.52 26.80 -6.49
C GLY A 120 22.70 25.73 -7.22
N GLY A 121 22.99 25.56 -8.51
CA GLY A 121 22.26 24.65 -9.42
C GLY A 121 22.38 23.19 -9.03
N GLU A 122 23.55 22.78 -8.56
CA GLU A 122 23.81 21.42 -8.10
C GLU A 122 22.92 21.03 -6.92
N LEU A 123 22.85 21.87 -5.87
CA LEU A 123 21.96 21.66 -4.74
C LEU A 123 20.50 21.57 -5.19
N THR A 124 20.10 22.39 -6.16
CA THR A 124 18.75 22.37 -6.70
C THR A 124 18.45 21.03 -7.37
N MET A 125 19.39 20.45 -8.10
CA MET A 125 19.23 19.12 -8.70
C MET A 125 19.08 18.02 -7.66
N TYR A 126 19.86 18.02 -6.59
CA TYR A 126 19.71 17.08 -5.47
C TYR A 126 18.34 17.23 -4.80
N LYS A 127 17.88 18.44 -4.57
CA LYS A 127 16.55 18.72 -4.01
C LYS A 127 15.44 18.20 -4.91
N MET A 128 15.55 18.40 -6.23
CA MET A 128 14.58 17.85 -7.20
C MET A 128 14.59 16.32 -7.21
N ALA A 129 15.74 15.67 -7.10
CA ALA A 129 15.82 14.21 -6.99
C ALA A 129 15.12 13.69 -5.73
N VAL A 130 15.36 14.32 -4.58
CA VAL A 130 14.69 13.98 -3.32
C VAL A 130 13.19 14.17 -3.43
N PHE A 131 12.73 15.28 -4.01
CA PHE A 131 11.31 15.53 -4.23
C PHE A 131 10.67 14.45 -5.11
N VAL A 132 11.27 14.13 -6.26
CA VAL A 132 10.75 13.12 -7.19
C VAL A 132 10.72 11.75 -6.53
N LEU A 133 11.73 11.40 -5.73
CA LEU A 133 11.79 10.14 -5.00
C LEU A 133 10.64 10.04 -3.98
N LEU A 134 10.51 11.03 -3.09
CA LEU A 134 9.50 11.02 -2.02
C LEU A 134 8.07 11.09 -2.58
N PHE A 135 7.86 11.96 -3.56
CA PHE A 135 6.58 12.11 -4.23
C PHE A 135 6.22 10.86 -5.04
N GLY A 136 7.17 10.30 -5.79
CA GLY A 136 7.01 9.07 -6.55
C GLY A 136 6.66 7.88 -5.66
N MET A 137 7.34 7.74 -4.51
CA MET A 137 6.99 6.73 -3.51
C MET A 137 5.59 6.91 -2.96
N THR A 138 5.18 8.15 -2.68
CA THR A 138 3.82 8.44 -2.22
C THR A 138 2.78 8.04 -3.27
N MET A 139 3.03 8.32 -4.55
CA MET A 139 2.20 7.90 -5.67
C MET A 139 2.14 6.38 -5.80
N TRP A 140 3.28 5.70 -5.65
CA TRP A 140 3.40 4.26 -5.70
C TRP A 140 2.58 3.57 -4.59
N PHE A 141 2.84 3.92 -3.32
CA PHE A 141 2.10 3.34 -2.18
C PHE A 141 0.63 3.74 -2.19
N GLY A 142 0.31 4.94 -2.65
CA GLY A 142 -1.06 5.41 -2.87
C GLY A 142 -1.77 4.74 -4.06
N ASN A 143 -1.08 3.86 -4.81
CA ASN A 143 -1.60 3.21 -6.02
C ASN A 143 -2.20 4.21 -7.01
N TYR A 144 -1.46 5.27 -7.33
CA TYR A 144 -1.91 6.30 -8.26
C TYR A 144 -2.20 5.68 -9.64
N LEU A 145 -3.34 6.05 -10.26
CA LEU A 145 -3.81 5.51 -11.54
C LEU A 145 -3.91 3.98 -11.60
N ASN A 146 -3.99 3.31 -10.45
CA ASN A 146 -4.03 1.85 -10.37
C ASN A 146 -2.81 1.14 -10.99
N ILE A 147 -1.66 1.81 -11.02
CA ILE A 147 -0.45 1.30 -11.66
C ILE A 147 -0.05 -0.06 -11.11
N ARG A 148 -0.12 -0.24 -9.78
CA ARG A 148 0.25 -1.51 -9.15
C ARG A 148 -0.56 -2.71 -9.65
N ARG A 149 -1.85 -2.53 -9.92
CA ARG A 149 -2.71 -3.61 -10.42
C ARG A 149 -2.40 -4.04 -11.85
N LYS A 150 -1.67 -3.21 -12.61
CA LYS A 150 -1.23 -3.54 -13.96
C LYS A 150 0.02 -4.41 -13.98
N LEU A 151 0.74 -4.51 -12.86
CA LEU A 151 1.97 -5.26 -12.75
C LEU A 151 1.73 -6.75 -12.46
N PRO A 152 2.63 -7.63 -12.93
CA PRO A 152 2.55 -9.06 -12.66
C PRO A 152 2.53 -9.34 -11.15
N GLY A 153 1.72 -10.30 -10.73
CA GLY A 153 1.60 -10.70 -9.33
C GLY A 153 0.83 -9.76 -8.41
N MET A 154 0.47 -8.53 -8.86
CA MET A 154 -0.19 -7.53 -8.02
C MET A 154 -1.69 -7.37 -8.29
N LYS A 155 -2.28 -8.20 -9.14
CA LYS A 155 -3.70 -8.16 -9.47
C LYS A 155 -4.60 -8.52 -8.27
N LYS A 156 -4.16 -9.45 -7.42
CA LYS A 156 -4.89 -9.91 -6.22
C LYS A 156 -4.27 -9.30 -4.96
N ILE A 157 -5.11 -8.96 -3.98
CA ILE A 157 -4.66 -8.45 -2.68
C ILE A 157 -4.40 -9.65 -1.78
N ASN A 158 -3.16 -10.08 -1.68
CA ASN A 158 -2.69 -11.14 -0.81
C ASN A 158 -1.30 -10.75 -0.24
N VAL A 159 -0.78 -11.57 0.65
CA VAL A 159 0.53 -11.36 1.28
C VAL A 159 1.63 -11.19 0.23
N LEU A 160 1.59 -12.02 -0.83
CA LEU A 160 2.54 -11.94 -1.93
C LEU A 160 2.51 -10.56 -2.62
N SER A 161 1.32 -10.01 -2.90
CA SER A 161 1.21 -8.69 -3.54
C SER A 161 1.71 -7.57 -2.64
N THR A 162 1.62 -7.72 -1.32
CA THR A 162 2.20 -6.77 -0.36
C THR A 162 3.72 -6.82 -0.40
N ILE A 163 4.33 -8.01 -0.36
CA ILE A 163 5.77 -8.19 -0.49
C ILE A 163 6.28 -7.62 -1.82
N LEU A 164 5.60 -7.95 -2.93
CA LEU A 164 5.92 -7.42 -4.26
C LEU A 164 5.81 -5.90 -4.32
N THR A 165 4.86 -5.28 -3.59
CA THR A 165 4.75 -3.82 -3.51
C THR A 165 6.03 -3.18 -3.00
N PHE A 166 6.61 -3.73 -1.93
CA PHE A 166 7.88 -3.25 -1.39
C PHE A 166 9.06 -3.59 -2.31
N GLY A 167 9.09 -4.79 -2.89
CA GLY A 167 10.11 -5.19 -3.84
C GLY A 167 10.17 -4.26 -5.07
N TYR A 168 9.04 -4.00 -5.71
CA TYR A 168 8.97 -3.06 -6.83
C TYR A 168 9.31 -1.63 -6.41
N ALA A 169 8.86 -1.18 -5.23
CA ALA A 169 9.21 0.14 -4.71
C ALA A 169 10.74 0.29 -4.55
N PHE A 170 11.38 -0.71 -3.96
CA PHE A 170 12.84 -0.75 -3.79
C PHE A 170 13.56 -0.73 -5.15
N THR A 171 13.15 -1.58 -6.09
CA THR A 171 13.74 -1.65 -7.43
C THR A 171 13.60 -0.32 -8.18
N ILE A 172 12.42 0.28 -8.17
CA ILE A 172 12.16 1.57 -8.84
C ILE A 172 13.03 2.67 -8.21
N SER A 173 13.14 2.71 -6.88
CA SER A 173 13.98 3.70 -6.19
C SER A 173 15.46 3.52 -6.51
N PHE A 174 15.93 2.28 -6.51
CA PHE A 174 17.32 1.98 -6.86
C PHE A 174 17.63 2.37 -8.31
N MET A 175 16.76 2.01 -9.26
CA MET A 175 16.91 2.41 -10.66
C MET A 175 16.88 3.94 -10.82
N PHE A 176 16.00 4.62 -10.10
CA PHE A 176 15.96 6.08 -10.14
C PHE A 176 17.24 6.71 -9.61
N LEU A 177 17.78 6.24 -8.49
CA LEU A 177 19.03 6.73 -7.92
C LEU A 177 20.23 6.45 -8.85
N ALA A 178 20.29 5.24 -9.44
CA ALA A 178 21.34 4.90 -10.41
C ALA A 178 21.26 5.80 -11.66
N PHE A 179 20.06 5.99 -12.19
CA PHE A 179 19.86 6.89 -13.33
C PHE A 179 20.27 8.33 -12.98
N PHE A 180 19.87 8.81 -11.80
CA PHE A 180 20.26 10.15 -11.34
C PHE A 180 21.77 10.30 -11.19
N ALA A 181 22.46 9.31 -10.61
CA ALA A 181 23.92 9.31 -10.51
C ALA A 181 24.62 9.37 -11.88
N ILE A 182 24.15 8.56 -12.84
CA ILE A 182 24.66 8.59 -14.23
C ILE A 182 24.42 9.98 -14.86
N PHE A 183 23.24 10.53 -14.68
CA PHE A 183 22.88 11.84 -15.19
C PHE A 183 23.79 12.94 -14.63
N MET A 184 24.06 12.92 -13.33
CA MET A 184 24.97 13.87 -12.67
C MET A 184 26.40 13.72 -13.17
N ALA A 185 26.86 12.47 -13.40
CA ALA A 185 28.19 12.22 -13.97
C ALA A 185 28.32 12.79 -15.40
N ILE A 186 27.28 12.65 -16.24
CA ILE A 186 27.28 13.17 -17.62
C ILE A 186 27.33 14.70 -17.63
N ILE A 187 26.66 15.37 -16.71
CA ILE A 187 26.66 16.84 -16.63
C ILE A 187 27.95 17.38 -16.01
N GLY A 188 28.82 16.52 -15.46
CA GLY A 188 30.12 16.94 -14.91
C GLY A 188 30.05 17.41 -13.48
N TYR A 189 28.99 17.03 -12.73
CA TYR A 189 28.87 17.33 -11.30
C TYR A 189 29.47 16.24 -10.39
N LEU A 190 29.92 15.14 -10.94
CA LEU A 190 30.67 14.07 -10.29
C LEU A 190 32.08 14.02 -10.87
#